data_7cbd0f7f508fd53d05b28d860bd266a5
#
_entry.id   7cbd0f7f508fd53d05b28d860bd266a5
#
_cell.length_a   1.000
_cell.length_b   1.000
_cell.length_c   1.000
_cell.angle_alpha   90.00
_cell.angle_beta   90.00
_cell.angle_gamma   90.00
#
_symmetry.space_group_name_H-M   'P 1'
#
loop_
_entity.id
_entity.type
_entity.pdbx_description
1 polymer ?
#
loop_
_entity_poly.entity_id
_entity_poly.type
_entity_poly.pdbx_seq_one_letter_code
_entity_poly.pdbx_strand_id
1 'polypeptide(L)'
;MKPVLPDILARYFAAQNAHDIDAMVACFAPDAAVHDEGRDIIGTDAVRAWKQETSAKYRITAEPLECAQQDGRTIVVVKVSGTFNGSPAKLTYGFGFSGDDRIGTLEVH
;
A
#
# COMPACT_ATOMS: atom_id res chain seq x y z
N MET A 1 16.59 -9.63 7.87
CA MET A 1 15.66 -9.32 8.97
C MET A 1 14.50 -8.49 8.43
N LYS A 2 13.28 -8.85 8.80
CA LYS A 2 12.10 -8.08 8.37
C LYS A 2 11.97 -6.82 9.23
N PRO A 3 11.59 -5.69 8.65
CA PRO A 3 11.37 -4.47 9.42
C PRO A 3 10.16 -4.60 10.34
N VAL A 4 10.19 -3.88 11.46
CA VAL A 4 9.03 -3.79 12.34
C VAL A 4 8.10 -2.74 11.76
N LEU A 5 6.85 -3.13 11.45
CA LEU A 5 5.84 -2.27 10.87
C LEU A 5 4.77 -1.90 11.91
N PRO A 6 4.17 -0.71 11.81
CA PRO A 6 2.92 -0.46 12.53
C PRO A 6 1.89 -1.53 12.19
N ASP A 7 1.03 -1.88 13.15
CA ASP A 7 0.06 -2.97 12.99
C ASP A 7 -0.79 -2.82 11.72
N ILE A 8 -1.25 -1.60 11.43
CA ILE A 8 -2.11 -1.37 10.25
C ILE A 8 -1.36 -1.69 8.96
N LEU A 9 -0.05 -1.40 8.89
CA LEU A 9 0.75 -1.71 7.71
C LEU A 9 1.05 -3.19 7.61
N ALA A 10 1.30 -3.85 8.73
CA ALA A 10 1.46 -5.32 8.74
C ALA A 10 0.21 -6.00 8.18
N ARG A 11 -0.99 -5.52 8.58
CA ARG A 11 -2.26 -6.01 8.05
C ARG A 11 -2.41 -5.73 6.57
N TYR A 12 -2.05 -4.52 6.15
CA TYR A 12 -2.16 -4.13 4.75
C TYR A 12 -1.31 -5.02 3.84
N PHE A 13 -0.04 -5.23 4.19
CA PHE A 13 0.83 -6.07 3.38
C PHE A 13 0.43 -7.55 3.41
N ALA A 14 -0.07 -8.04 4.56
CA ALA A 14 -0.60 -9.40 4.64
C ALA A 14 -1.82 -9.57 3.72
N ALA A 15 -2.73 -8.60 3.73
CA ALA A 15 -3.90 -8.60 2.87
C ALA A 15 -3.51 -8.51 1.39
N GLN A 16 -2.53 -7.68 1.08
CA GLN A 16 -1.99 -7.56 -0.29
C GLN A 16 -1.48 -8.90 -0.79
N ASN A 17 -0.70 -9.60 0.03
CA ASN A 17 -0.09 -10.87 -0.36
C ASN A 17 -1.10 -12.02 -0.40
N ALA A 18 -2.20 -11.89 0.35
CA ALA A 18 -3.33 -12.83 0.28
C ALA A 18 -4.30 -12.50 -0.85
N HIS A 19 -4.10 -11.37 -1.54
CA HIS A 19 -5.01 -10.86 -2.59
C HIS A 19 -6.44 -10.66 -2.06
N ASP A 20 -6.54 -10.26 -0.79
CA ASP A 20 -7.81 -10.02 -0.11
C ASP A 20 -8.19 -8.55 -0.24
N ILE A 21 -9.00 -8.24 -1.24
CA ILE A 21 -9.38 -6.87 -1.56
C ILE A 21 -10.11 -6.20 -0.39
N ASP A 22 -11.06 -6.90 0.23
CA ASP A 22 -11.82 -6.33 1.35
C ASP A 22 -10.92 -5.99 2.52
N ALA A 23 -9.98 -6.86 2.85
CA ALA A 23 -9.05 -6.61 3.95
C ALA A 23 -8.09 -5.46 3.63
N MET A 24 -7.64 -5.33 2.37
CA MET A 24 -6.83 -4.19 1.95
C MET A 24 -7.59 -2.88 2.11
N VAL A 25 -8.81 -2.83 1.60
CA VAL A 25 -9.66 -1.62 1.64
C VAL A 25 -9.97 -1.22 3.08
N ALA A 26 -10.17 -2.20 3.96
CA ALA A 26 -10.45 -1.95 5.38
C ALA A 26 -9.30 -1.23 6.10
N CYS A 27 -8.08 -1.30 5.57
CA CYS A 27 -6.93 -0.60 6.14
C CYS A 27 -6.90 0.90 5.83
N PHE A 28 -7.72 1.36 4.88
CA PHE A 28 -7.77 2.77 4.47
C PHE A 28 -8.90 3.51 5.15
N ALA A 29 -8.66 4.78 5.47
CA ALA A 29 -9.71 5.67 5.95
C ALA A 29 -10.73 5.91 4.82
N PRO A 30 -12.00 6.26 5.16
CA PRO A 30 -13.03 6.47 4.14
C PRO A 30 -12.71 7.58 3.15
N ASP A 31 -11.89 8.56 3.55
CA ASP A 31 -11.46 9.69 2.72
C ASP A 31 -10.00 9.57 2.29
N ALA A 32 -9.44 8.36 2.32
CA ALA A 32 -8.03 8.15 1.99
C ALA A 32 -7.70 8.66 0.59
N ALA A 33 -6.51 9.26 0.46
CA ALA A 33 -5.99 9.75 -0.81
C ALA A 33 -4.72 8.98 -1.16
N VAL A 34 -4.73 8.32 -2.31
CA VAL A 34 -3.61 7.53 -2.81
C VAL A 34 -3.10 8.15 -4.09
N HIS A 35 -1.77 8.27 -4.22
CA HIS A 35 -1.13 8.72 -5.45
C HIS A 35 -0.25 7.59 -5.96
N ASP A 36 -0.59 7.04 -7.12
CA ASP A 36 0.11 5.92 -7.74
C ASP A 36 0.07 6.05 -9.25
N GLU A 37 1.22 5.88 -9.89
CA GLU A 37 1.36 5.93 -11.35
C GLU A 37 0.79 7.23 -11.96
N GLY A 38 0.98 8.37 -11.27
CA GLY A 38 0.48 9.66 -11.74
C GLY A 38 -1.03 9.85 -11.57
N ARG A 39 -1.70 8.94 -10.87
CA ARG A 39 -3.16 9.00 -10.63
C ARG A 39 -3.45 9.35 -9.18
N ASP A 40 -4.50 10.13 -8.98
CA ASP A 40 -5.04 10.39 -7.64
C ASP A 40 -6.27 9.51 -7.44
N ILE A 41 -6.23 8.71 -6.39
CA ILE A 41 -7.26 7.73 -6.05
C ILE A 41 -7.81 8.14 -4.69
N ILE A 42 -9.06 8.59 -4.64
CA ILE A 42 -9.63 9.19 -3.44
C ILE A 42 -10.92 8.50 -3.05
N GLY A 43 -10.99 8.06 -1.79
CA GLY A 43 -12.18 7.47 -1.20
C GLY A 43 -12.24 5.96 -1.34
N THR A 44 -13.13 5.34 -0.57
CA THR A 44 -13.23 3.88 -0.45
C THR A 44 -13.49 3.19 -1.79
N ASP A 45 -14.43 3.71 -2.57
CA ASP A 45 -14.79 3.07 -3.85
C ASP A 45 -13.65 3.12 -4.86
N ALA A 46 -12.94 4.26 -4.92
CA ALA A 46 -11.80 4.42 -5.81
C ALA A 46 -10.63 3.53 -5.39
N VAL A 47 -10.38 3.43 -4.08
CA VAL A 47 -9.34 2.55 -3.53
C VAL A 47 -9.67 1.09 -3.86
N ARG A 48 -10.92 0.68 -3.71
CA ARG A 48 -11.35 -0.67 -4.05
C ARG A 48 -11.13 -0.98 -5.53
N ALA A 49 -11.55 -0.07 -6.41
CA ALA A 49 -11.37 -0.24 -7.84
C ALA A 49 -9.88 -0.35 -8.22
N TRP A 50 -9.05 0.48 -7.61
CA TRP A 50 -7.60 0.45 -7.81
C TRP A 50 -7.00 -0.91 -7.40
N LYS A 51 -7.40 -1.42 -6.22
CA LYS A 51 -6.89 -2.71 -5.74
C LYS A 51 -7.37 -3.87 -6.59
N GLN A 52 -8.62 -3.84 -7.03
CA GLN A 52 -9.16 -4.86 -7.93
C GLN A 52 -8.41 -4.88 -9.25
N GLU A 53 -8.18 -3.71 -9.83
CA GLU A 53 -7.47 -3.56 -11.10
C GLU A 53 -6.02 -4.04 -11.00
N THR A 54 -5.29 -3.58 -10.00
CA THR A 54 -3.86 -3.94 -9.86
C THR A 54 -3.67 -5.40 -9.49
N SER A 55 -4.56 -5.98 -8.68
CA SER A 55 -4.50 -7.39 -8.34
C SER A 55 -4.76 -8.28 -9.55
N ALA A 56 -5.76 -7.93 -10.37
CA ALA A 56 -6.09 -8.69 -11.59
C ALA A 56 -5.00 -8.56 -12.64
N LYS A 57 -4.44 -7.34 -12.80
CA LYS A 57 -3.50 -7.04 -13.87
C LYS A 57 -2.08 -7.52 -13.57
N TYR A 58 -1.62 -7.35 -12.33
CA TYR A 58 -0.21 -7.57 -11.99
C TYR A 58 0.05 -8.72 -11.03
N ARG A 59 -0.96 -9.19 -10.32
CA ARG A 59 -0.84 -10.26 -9.31
C ARG A 59 0.29 -9.98 -8.34
N ILE A 60 0.25 -8.80 -7.73
CA ILE A 60 1.35 -8.26 -6.94
C ILE A 60 1.56 -9.01 -5.64
N THR A 61 2.83 -9.33 -5.34
CA THR A 61 3.31 -9.72 -4.02
C THR A 61 4.25 -8.64 -3.54
N ALA A 62 4.08 -8.20 -2.31
CA ALA A 62 4.86 -7.11 -1.73
C ALA A 62 5.62 -7.57 -0.49
N GLU A 63 6.93 -7.30 -0.48
CA GLU A 63 7.80 -7.64 0.65
C GLU A 63 8.41 -6.36 1.22
N PRO A 64 7.98 -5.90 2.42
CA PRO A 64 8.62 -4.75 3.05
C PRO A 64 10.07 -5.05 3.40
N LEU A 65 10.99 -4.17 3.01
CA LEU A 65 12.43 -4.33 3.23
C LEU A 65 12.94 -3.41 4.32
N GLU A 66 12.43 -2.18 4.39
CA GLU A 66 12.87 -1.16 5.34
C GLU A 66 11.67 -0.31 5.74
N CYS A 67 11.67 0.19 6.98
CA CYS A 67 10.63 1.07 7.48
C CYS A 67 11.27 2.17 8.32
N ALA A 68 10.93 3.42 8.03
CA ALA A 68 11.48 4.57 8.75
C ALA A 68 10.40 5.64 8.91
N GLN A 69 10.56 6.48 9.93
CA GLN A 69 9.71 7.66 10.12
C GLN A 69 10.42 8.87 9.55
N GLN A 70 9.72 9.67 8.76
CA GLN A 70 10.26 10.87 8.14
C GLN A 70 9.17 11.92 7.94
N ASP A 71 9.33 13.08 8.56
CA ASP A 71 8.43 14.22 8.43
C ASP A 71 6.96 13.86 8.70
N GLY A 72 6.73 13.07 9.76
CA GLY A 72 5.38 12.67 10.16
C GLY A 72 4.78 11.55 9.32
N ARG A 73 5.55 11.00 8.39
CA ARG A 73 5.13 9.87 7.54
C ARG A 73 5.92 8.62 7.86
N THR A 74 5.32 7.47 7.56
CA THR A 74 6.02 6.19 7.63
C THR A 74 6.44 5.81 6.21
N ILE A 75 7.74 5.72 6.00
CA ILE A 75 8.32 5.41 4.69
C ILE A 75 8.74 3.95 4.69
N VAL A 76 8.20 3.18 3.74
CA VAL A 76 8.50 1.75 3.62
C VAL A 76 9.10 1.48 2.25
N VAL A 77 10.28 0.88 2.23
CA VAL A 77 10.87 0.40 0.97
C VAL A 77 10.35 -1.03 0.77
N VAL A 78 9.76 -1.27 -0.39
CA VAL A 78 9.03 -2.51 -0.69
C VAL A 78 9.57 -3.14 -1.96
N LYS A 79 9.84 -4.44 -1.90
CA LYS A 79 10.11 -5.23 -3.10
C LYS A 79 8.78 -5.72 -3.63
N VAL A 80 8.43 -5.27 -4.82
CA VAL A 80 7.16 -5.61 -5.47
C VAL A 80 7.43 -6.57 -6.62
N SER A 81 6.81 -7.72 -6.58
CA SER A 81 6.93 -8.76 -7.61
C SER A 81 5.55 -9.01 -8.24
N GLY A 82 5.53 -9.37 -9.51
CA GLY A 82 4.28 -9.65 -10.20
C GLY A 82 4.49 -9.87 -11.68
N THR A 83 3.38 -9.86 -12.43
CA THR A 83 3.39 -10.11 -13.88
C THR A 83 3.50 -8.80 -14.66
N PHE A 84 4.52 -8.00 -14.35
CA PHE A 84 4.77 -6.73 -15.04
C PHE A 84 6.24 -6.65 -15.48
N ASN A 85 6.49 -5.81 -16.49
CA ASN A 85 7.85 -5.58 -16.96
C ASN A 85 8.67 -4.90 -15.87
N GLY A 86 9.88 -5.42 -15.63
CA GLY A 86 10.75 -4.90 -14.57
C GLY A 86 10.55 -5.54 -13.22
N SER A 87 9.69 -6.56 -13.11
CA SER A 87 9.53 -7.33 -11.88
C SER A 87 10.76 -8.19 -11.60
N PRO A 88 11.24 -8.27 -10.32
CA PRO A 88 10.76 -7.47 -9.20
C PRO A 88 11.27 -6.04 -9.24
N ALA A 89 10.50 -5.13 -8.67
CA ALA A 89 10.87 -3.71 -8.57
C ALA A 89 10.93 -3.29 -7.10
N LYS A 90 11.84 -2.38 -6.78
CA LYS A 90 11.93 -1.80 -5.45
C LYS A 90 11.23 -0.44 -5.49
N LEU A 91 10.16 -0.30 -4.72
CA LEU A 91 9.37 0.93 -4.66
C LEU A 91 9.41 1.52 -3.26
N THR A 92 9.15 2.82 -3.18
CA THR A 92 9.06 3.53 -1.90
C THR A 92 7.61 3.92 -1.66
N TYR A 93 7.05 3.46 -0.54
CA TYR A 93 5.70 3.77 -0.10
C TYR A 93 5.76 4.79 1.03
N GLY A 94 5.07 5.92 0.89
CA GLY A 94 4.94 6.92 1.95
C GLY A 94 3.53 6.91 2.51
N PHE A 95 3.38 6.53 3.78
CA PHE A 95 2.08 6.42 4.44
C PHE A 95 1.87 7.56 5.42
N GLY A 96 0.68 8.18 5.36
CA GLY A 96 0.16 9.05 6.41
C GLY A 96 -1.06 8.40 7.03
N PHE A 97 -1.26 8.60 8.33
CA PHE A 97 -2.35 7.95 9.06
C PHE A 97 -3.44 8.94 9.43
N SER A 98 -4.69 8.46 9.44
CA SER A 98 -5.83 9.23 9.93
C SER A 98 -5.90 9.16 11.45
N GLY A 99 -6.82 9.92 12.05
CA GLY A 99 -6.97 9.95 13.51
C GLY A 99 -7.41 8.64 14.14
N ASP A 100 -7.94 7.71 13.35
CA ASP A 100 -8.34 6.38 13.80
C ASP A 100 -7.32 5.29 13.44
N ASP A 101 -6.08 5.68 13.19
CA ASP A 101 -4.94 4.81 12.87
C ASP A 101 -5.10 4.01 11.57
N ARG A 102 -5.99 4.45 10.67
CA ARG A 102 -6.06 3.88 9.32
C ARG A 102 -5.16 4.66 8.37
N ILE A 103 -4.89 4.07 7.21
CA ILE A 103 -4.12 4.75 6.17
C ILE A 103 -4.95 5.91 5.62
N GLY A 104 -4.48 7.13 5.82
CA GLY A 104 -5.14 8.33 5.32
C GLY A 104 -4.58 8.82 4.00
N THR A 105 -3.27 8.63 3.79
CA THR A 105 -2.59 8.96 2.54
C THR A 105 -1.59 7.87 2.20
N LEU A 106 -1.37 7.67 0.90
CA LEU A 106 -0.33 6.76 0.41
C LEU A 106 0.23 7.33 -0.89
N GLU A 107 1.55 7.44 -0.94
CA GLU A 107 2.26 7.79 -2.17
C GLU A 107 3.19 6.64 -2.54
N VAL A 108 3.13 6.20 -3.79
CA VAL A 108 3.97 5.11 -4.30
C VAL A 108 4.92 5.69 -5.36
N HIS A 109 6.20 5.44 -5.18
CA HIS A 109 7.24 5.96 -6.08
C HIS A 109 8.14 4.87 -6.64
#